data_6555561af8853ea811005eb1fcacc03f
#
_entry.id   6555561af8853ea811005eb1fcacc03f
#
_cell.length_a   1.000
_cell.length_b   1.000
_cell.length_c   1.000
_cell.angle_alpha   90.00
_cell.angle_beta   90.00
_cell.angle_gamma   90.00
#
_symmetry.space_group_name_H-M   'P 1'
#
loop_
_entity.id
_entity.type
_entity.pdbx_description
1 polymer ?
#
loop_
_entity_poly.entity_id
_entity_poly.type
_entity_poly.pdbx_seq_one_letter_code
_entity_poly.pdbx_strand_id
1 'polypeptide(L)'
;MANDRMGEIPYGTRDFLPPEAAEKRAVETSLTALFTSWGYDGIETPVMEFLSTLTVGNGQRIEPRMFKFFDRDNRTIALRHEMTTPIARVVASRMKDVPRPLKISYVGRVYRYEETQRGRRCEFTQAGVEFMGSDAPAADAEVLALAVESLRQAGLREFRISTTRSEERRVGKECRS
;
A
#
# COMPACT_ATOMS: atom_id res chain seq x y z
N MET A 1 27.48 -27.55 -15.68
CA MET A 1 26.13 -28.06 -15.48
C MET A 1 25.23 -26.86 -15.34
N ALA A 2 24.36 -26.58 -16.31
CA ALA A 2 23.34 -25.55 -16.17
C ALA A 2 22.40 -26.01 -15.04
N ASN A 3 22.33 -25.23 -13.97
CA ASN A 3 21.39 -25.48 -12.89
C ASN A 3 20.01 -25.24 -13.47
N ASP A 4 19.29 -26.31 -13.80
CA ASP A 4 17.94 -26.23 -14.35
C ASP A 4 16.99 -25.77 -13.23
N ARG A 5 16.82 -24.46 -13.16
CA ARG A 5 15.87 -23.81 -12.23
C ARG A 5 14.46 -23.72 -12.80
N MET A 6 14.15 -24.50 -13.85
CA MET A 6 12.79 -24.63 -14.34
C MET A 6 11.90 -25.21 -13.23
N GLY A 7 10.92 -24.42 -12.81
CA GLY A 7 10.03 -24.77 -11.71
C GLY A 7 10.36 -24.12 -10.35
N GLU A 8 11.53 -23.50 -10.20
CA GLU A 8 11.84 -22.70 -9.02
C GLU A 8 11.22 -21.29 -9.11
N ILE A 9 10.76 -20.78 -7.98
CA ILE A 9 10.26 -19.42 -7.85
C ILE A 9 11.23 -18.56 -7.03
N PRO A 10 11.29 -17.23 -7.23
CA PRO A 10 12.16 -16.36 -6.46
C PRO A 10 11.86 -16.42 -4.96
N TYR A 11 12.91 -16.23 -4.16
CA TYR A 11 12.80 -16.18 -2.71
C TYR A 11 11.71 -15.20 -2.23
N GLY A 12 10.89 -15.63 -1.28
CA GLY A 12 9.84 -14.80 -0.69
C GLY A 12 8.62 -14.57 -1.59
N THR A 13 8.53 -15.28 -2.73
CA THR A 13 7.33 -15.31 -3.58
C THR A 13 6.59 -16.65 -3.45
N ARG A 14 5.40 -16.73 -4.03
CA ARG A 14 4.68 -18.00 -4.14
C ARG A 14 3.69 -17.97 -5.30
N ASP A 15 3.38 -19.13 -5.82
CA ASP A 15 2.24 -19.35 -6.68
C ASP A 15 0.95 -19.48 -5.85
N PHE A 16 -0.13 -18.96 -6.39
CA PHE A 16 -1.49 -19.20 -5.91
C PHE A 16 -2.17 -20.14 -6.90
N LEU A 17 -2.37 -21.39 -6.51
CA LEU A 17 -3.08 -22.35 -7.33
C LEU A 17 -4.59 -22.02 -7.42
N PRO A 18 -5.34 -22.56 -8.41
CA PRO A 18 -6.70 -22.12 -8.70
C PRO A 18 -7.63 -21.96 -7.51
N PRO A 19 -7.74 -22.88 -6.52
CA PRO A 19 -8.59 -22.67 -5.36
C PRO A 19 -8.19 -21.46 -4.52
N GLU A 20 -6.93 -21.36 -4.13
CA GLU A 20 -6.41 -20.22 -3.36
C GLU A 20 -6.46 -18.89 -4.14
N ALA A 21 -6.20 -18.92 -5.44
CA ALA A 21 -6.30 -17.76 -6.30
C ALA A 21 -7.74 -17.23 -6.37
N ALA A 22 -8.73 -18.12 -6.37
CA ALA A 22 -10.13 -17.76 -6.33
C ALA A 22 -10.52 -17.14 -4.98
N GLU A 23 -10.11 -17.73 -3.87
CA GLU A 23 -10.34 -17.21 -2.51
C GLU A 23 -9.71 -15.83 -2.34
N LYS A 24 -8.44 -15.67 -2.73
CA LYS A 24 -7.74 -14.39 -2.70
C LYS A 24 -8.50 -13.31 -3.49
N ARG A 25 -8.93 -13.63 -4.70
CA ARG A 25 -9.68 -12.71 -5.56
C ARG A 25 -11.05 -12.35 -4.98
N ALA A 26 -11.73 -13.31 -4.34
CA ALA A 26 -12.98 -13.04 -3.66
C ALA A 26 -12.81 -12.02 -2.53
N VAL A 27 -11.76 -12.14 -1.71
CA VAL A 27 -11.43 -11.17 -0.67
C VAL A 27 -11.11 -9.79 -1.28
N GLU A 28 -10.27 -9.72 -2.30
CA GLU A 28 -9.91 -8.45 -2.97
C GLU A 28 -11.14 -7.75 -3.56
N THR A 29 -12.03 -8.50 -4.21
CA THR A 29 -13.28 -7.99 -4.78
C THR A 29 -14.20 -7.47 -3.68
N SER A 30 -14.35 -8.21 -2.61
CA SER A 30 -15.19 -7.87 -1.46
C SER A 30 -14.70 -6.57 -0.78
N LEU A 31 -13.39 -6.42 -0.57
CA LEU A 31 -12.82 -5.19 -0.01
C LEU A 31 -12.98 -4.00 -0.95
N THR A 32 -12.80 -4.19 -2.26
CA THR A 32 -13.03 -3.13 -3.25
C THR A 32 -14.47 -2.65 -3.24
N ALA A 33 -15.44 -3.57 -3.20
CA ALA A 33 -16.86 -3.23 -3.10
C ALA A 33 -17.19 -2.49 -1.80
N LEU A 34 -16.59 -2.91 -0.68
CA LEU A 34 -16.73 -2.22 0.61
C LEU A 34 -16.23 -0.78 0.52
N PHE A 35 -15.00 -0.55 0.02
CA PHE A 35 -14.42 0.79 -0.10
C PHE A 35 -15.28 1.70 -0.99
N THR A 36 -15.77 1.17 -2.12
CA THR A 36 -16.67 1.89 -3.01
C THR A 36 -17.98 2.26 -2.31
N SER A 37 -18.55 1.37 -1.49
CA SER A 37 -19.80 1.64 -0.75
C SER A 37 -19.66 2.74 0.31
N TRP A 38 -18.42 3.00 0.77
CA TRP A 38 -18.07 4.09 1.69
C TRP A 38 -17.68 5.38 0.95
N GLY A 39 -17.78 5.41 -0.39
CA GLY A 39 -17.47 6.57 -1.21
C GLY A 39 -16.00 6.80 -1.49
N TYR A 40 -15.17 5.73 -1.45
CA TYR A 40 -13.78 5.79 -1.85
C TYR A 40 -13.63 5.39 -3.32
N ASP A 41 -12.98 6.25 -4.09
CA ASP A 41 -12.67 6.01 -5.49
C ASP A 41 -11.41 5.17 -5.63
N GLY A 42 -11.46 4.16 -6.49
CA GLY A 42 -10.32 3.29 -6.76
C GLY A 42 -9.22 4.01 -7.54
N ILE A 43 -7.95 3.79 -7.15
CA ILE A 43 -6.78 4.27 -7.88
C ILE A 43 -5.81 3.14 -8.17
N GLU A 44 -5.19 3.19 -9.35
CA GLU A 44 -4.06 2.34 -9.71
C GLU A 44 -2.81 3.19 -9.96
N THR A 45 -1.68 2.76 -9.44
CA THR A 45 -0.37 3.38 -9.68
C THR A 45 0.58 2.34 -10.26
N PRO A 46 1.62 2.75 -11.02
CA PRO A 46 2.62 1.82 -11.50
C PRO A 46 3.27 1.03 -10.36
N VAL A 47 3.65 -0.21 -10.64
CA VAL A 47 4.43 -1.05 -9.71
C VAL A 47 5.84 -0.51 -9.54
N MET A 48 6.38 0.08 -10.62
CA MET A 48 7.71 0.68 -10.66
C MET A 48 7.63 2.19 -10.44
N GLU A 49 8.46 2.70 -9.55
CA GLU A 49 8.60 4.13 -9.25
C GLU A 49 10.08 4.51 -9.25
N PHE A 50 10.39 5.79 -9.46
CA PHE A 50 11.75 6.25 -9.20
C PHE A 50 12.09 6.11 -7.71
N LEU A 51 13.32 5.65 -7.44
CA LEU A 51 13.78 5.50 -6.07
C LEU A 51 13.66 6.80 -5.28
N SER A 52 13.96 7.95 -5.92
CA SER A 52 13.83 9.27 -5.31
C SER A 52 12.40 9.58 -4.85
N THR A 53 11.38 9.07 -5.54
CA THR A 53 9.98 9.19 -5.11
C THR A 53 9.70 8.37 -3.86
N LEU A 54 10.16 7.11 -3.85
CA LEU A 54 9.88 6.17 -2.75
C LEU A 54 10.67 6.48 -1.47
N THR A 55 11.74 7.26 -1.57
CA THR A 55 12.59 7.63 -0.42
C THR A 55 12.20 8.96 0.23
N VAL A 56 11.14 9.62 -0.24
CA VAL A 56 10.61 10.82 0.41
C VAL A 56 10.16 10.49 1.85
N GLY A 57 10.46 11.37 2.79
CA GLY A 57 10.09 11.19 4.20
C GLY A 57 10.75 9.97 4.83
N ASN A 58 9.95 9.07 5.39
CA ASN A 58 10.43 7.84 6.05
C ASN A 58 10.95 6.76 5.09
N GLY A 59 10.81 6.93 3.78
CA GLY A 59 11.25 5.97 2.77
C GLY A 59 12.75 5.66 2.82
N GLN A 60 13.58 6.58 3.30
CA GLN A 60 15.04 6.34 3.48
C GLN A 60 15.34 5.16 4.41
N ARG A 61 14.54 4.95 5.45
CA ARG A 61 14.73 3.84 6.41
C ARG A 61 14.43 2.48 5.79
N ILE A 62 13.57 2.43 4.78
CA ILE A 62 13.15 1.19 4.14
C ILE A 62 13.91 0.92 2.83
N GLU A 63 14.69 1.89 2.34
CA GLU A 63 15.46 1.76 1.10
C GLU A 63 16.31 0.48 1.02
N PRO A 64 16.99 0.01 2.08
CA PRO A 64 17.74 -1.24 2.03
C PRO A 64 16.88 -2.48 1.75
N ARG A 65 15.56 -2.37 1.98
CA ARG A 65 14.59 -3.45 1.74
C ARG A 65 13.86 -3.33 0.40
N MET A 66 14.20 -2.36 -0.44
CA MET A 66 13.57 -2.19 -1.75
C MET A 66 14.25 -3.03 -2.81
N PHE A 67 13.46 -3.62 -3.71
CA PHE A 67 13.95 -4.21 -4.95
C PHE A 67 14.29 -3.08 -5.92
N LYS A 68 15.58 -2.90 -6.22
CA LYS A 68 16.10 -1.80 -7.03
C LYS A 68 16.73 -2.30 -8.32
N PHE A 69 16.59 -1.55 -9.40
CA PHE A 69 17.20 -1.82 -10.70
C PHE A 69 17.33 -0.51 -11.50
N PHE A 70 17.93 -0.57 -12.69
CA PHE A 70 18.12 0.61 -13.53
C PHE A 70 17.18 0.57 -14.73
N ASP A 71 16.69 1.73 -15.12
CA ASP A 71 16.00 1.90 -16.39
C ASP A 71 17.01 2.07 -17.55
N ARG A 72 16.47 2.28 -18.77
CA ARG A 72 17.31 2.44 -19.98
C ARG A 72 18.20 3.69 -19.94
N ASP A 73 17.83 4.68 -19.16
CA ASP A 73 18.56 5.95 -19.00
C ASP A 73 19.47 5.91 -17.77
N ASN A 74 19.75 4.72 -17.21
CA ASN A 74 20.56 4.50 -16.02
C ASN A 74 20.06 5.20 -14.76
N ARG A 75 18.74 5.48 -14.70
CA ARG A 75 18.10 6.02 -13.48
C ARG A 75 17.67 4.88 -12.58
N THR A 76 17.87 5.04 -11.27
CA THR A 76 17.44 4.03 -10.30
C THR A 76 15.93 4.06 -10.13
N ILE A 77 15.29 2.93 -10.40
CA ILE A 77 13.89 2.65 -10.13
C ILE A 77 13.79 1.53 -9.11
N ALA A 78 12.66 1.44 -8.44
CA ALA A 78 12.40 0.38 -7.47
C ALA A 78 10.95 -0.12 -7.57
N LEU A 79 10.71 -1.34 -7.14
CA LEU A 79 9.35 -1.82 -6.94
C LEU A 79 8.78 -1.12 -5.70
N ARG A 80 7.53 -0.67 -5.80
CA ARG A 80 6.85 0.00 -4.69
C ARG A 80 6.77 -0.93 -3.47
N HIS A 81 7.18 -0.41 -2.34
CA HIS A 81 7.19 -1.15 -1.07
C HIS A 81 5.89 -0.97 -0.27
N GLU A 82 5.06 -0.01 -0.65
CA GLU A 82 3.75 0.34 -0.08
C GLU A 82 2.95 1.17 -1.10
N MET A 83 1.72 1.52 -0.79
CA MET A 83 0.83 2.23 -1.73
C MET A 83 0.72 3.73 -1.46
N THR A 84 0.93 4.19 -0.23
CA THR A 84 0.71 5.59 0.18
C THR A 84 1.59 6.57 -0.57
N THR A 85 2.90 6.31 -0.69
CA THR A 85 3.84 7.22 -1.40
C THR A 85 3.53 7.35 -2.90
N PRO A 86 3.30 6.26 -3.67
CA PRO A 86 2.81 6.36 -5.05
C PRO A 86 1.51 7.16 -5.19
N ILE A 87 0.55 6.95 -4.29
CA ILE A 87 -0.72 7.70 -4.30
C ILE A 87 -0.48 9.17 -3.99
N ALA A 88 0.32 9.48 -2.96
CA ALA A 88 0.68 10.86 -2.62
C ALA A 88 1.34 11.58 -3.80
N ARG A 89 2.24 10.91 -4.56
CA ARG A 89 2.82 11.43 -5.79
C ARG A 89 1.74 11.78 -6.84
N VAL A 90 0.76 10.89 -7.07
CA VAL A 90 -0.33 11.16 -8.02
C VAL A 90 -1.16 12.34 -7.56
N VAL A 91 -1.55 12.37 -6.28
CA VAL A 91 -2.34 13.46 -5.70
C VAL A 91 -1.61 14.79 -5.82
N ALA A 92 -0.31 14.84 -5.52
CA ALA A 92 0.49 16.05 -5.61
C ALA A 92 0.74 16.54 -7.05
N SER A 93 0.78 15.63 -8.03
CA SER A 93 1.13 15.96 -9.41
C SER A 93 -0.08 16.10 -10.35
N ARG A 94 -1.11 15.27 -10.18
CA ARG A 94 -2.24 15.17 -11.12
C ARG A 94 -3.60 15.51 -10.52
N MET A 95 -3.71 15.51 -9.18
CA MET A 95 -4.97 15.75 -8.47
C MET A 95 -4.89 16.96 -7.52
N LYS A 96 -3.91 17.86 -7.72
CA LYS A 96 -3.71 19.05 -6.88
C LYS A 96 -4.91 19.98 -6.90
N ASP A 97 -5.61 20.07 -8.03
CA ASP A 97 -6.75 20.96 -8.24
C ASP A 97 -8.11 20.28 -7.95
N VAL A 98 -8.09 19.00 -7.58
CA VAL A 98 -9.31 18.27 -7.21
C VAL A 98 -9.79 18.72 -5.83
N PRO A 99 -11.09 19.03 -5.64
CA PRO A 99 -11.63 19.43 -4.35
C PRO A 99 -11.33 18.43 -3.22
N ARG A 100 -11.10 18.95 -2.01
CA ARG A 100 -10.87 18.16 -0.81
C ARG A 100 -12.16 18.03 0.00
N PRO A 101 -12.34 16.95 0.78
CA PRO A 101 -11.40 15.84 0.99
C PRO A 101 -11.39 14.85 -0.17
N LEU A 102 -10.23 14.20 -0.40
CA LEU A 102 -10.12 13.06 -1.30
C LEU A 102 -10.28 11.77 -0.51
N LYS A 103 -11.09 10.87 -1.01
CA LYS A 103 -11.28 9.51 -0.52
C LYS A 103 -10.82 8.54 -1.61
N ILE A 104 -9.67 7.93 -1.42
CA ILE A 104 -9.01 7.06 -2.41
C ILE A 104 -8.84 5.68 -1.81
N SER A 105 -9.13 4.64 -2.60
CA SER A 105 -8.93 3.25 -2.21
C SER A 105 -8.00 2.53 -3.18
N TYR A 106 -7.38 1.46 -2.70
CA TYR A 106 -6.50 0.64 -3.51
C TYR A 106 -6.49 -0.82 -3.06
N VAL A 107 -6.23 -1.69 -4.03
CA VAL A 107 -5.81 -3.07 -3.83
C VAL A 107 -4.65 -3.31 -4.78
N GLY A 108 -3.45 -3.57 -4.26
CA GLY A 108 -2.27 -3.67 -5.12
C GLY A 108 -1.14 -4.47 -4.51
N ARG A 109 -0.29 -5.05 -5.36
CA ARG A 109 0.90 -5.76 -4.94
C ARG A 109 1.98 -4.78 -4.52
N VAL A 110 2.68 -5.12 -3.45
CA VAL A 110 3.85 -4.39 -2.91
C VAL A 110 4.99 -5.38 -2.64
N TYR A 111 6.21 -4.86 -2.59
CA TYR A 111 7.42 -5.67 -2.63
C TYR A 111 8.44 -5.17 -1.62
N ARG A 112 8.86 -6.04 -0.69
CA ARG A 112 9.89 -5.73 0.30
C ARG A 112 10.80 -6.92 0.48
N TYR A 113 12.10 -6.68 0.59
CA TYR A 113 12.99 -7.70 1.14
C TYR A 113 12.66 -7.88 2.62
N GLU A 114 12.04 -9.00 2.93
CA GLU A 114 11.76 -9.43 4.30
C GLU A 114 12.53 -10.71 4.59
N GLU A 115 13.08 -10.83 5.80
CA GLU A 115 13.54 -12.14 6.26
C GLU A 115 12.33 -13.07 6.33
N THR A 116 12.40 -14.22 5.67
CA THR A 116 11.28 -15.16 5.59
C THR A 116 11.03 -15.74 6.97
N GLN A 117 10.09 -15.15 7.67
CA GLN A 117 9.44 -15.73 8.84
C GLN A 117 8.06 -16.23 8.43
N ARG A 118 7.47 -17.12 9.24
CA ARG A 118 6.12 -17.64 9.00
C ARG A 118 5.15 -16.50 8.70
N GLY A 119 4.60 -16.44 7.48
CA GLY A 119 3.63 -15.41 7.04
C GLY A 119 4.24 -14.14 6.44
N ARG A 120 5.57 -13.92 6.45
CA ARG A 120 6.22 -12.79 5.78
C ARG A 120 6.74 -13.21 4.42
N ARG A 121 6.39 -12.43 3.40
CA ARG A 121 6.78 -12.63 2.01
C ARG A 121 7.37 -11.35 1.45
N CYS A 122 8.22 -11.50 0.41
CA CYS A 122 8.75 -10.36 -0.31
C CYS A 122 7.72 -9.71 -1.24
N GLU A 123 6.73 -10.48 -1.70
CA GLU A 123 5.60 -10.03 -2.50
C GLU A 123 4.29 -10.32 -1.76
N PHE A 124 3.46 -9.29 -1.57
CA PHE A 124 2.14 -9.43 -0.97
C PHE A 124 1.16 -8.37 -1.48
N THR A 125 -0.14 -8.61 -1.32
CA THR A 125 -1.18 -7.63 -1.66
C THR A 125 -1.47 -6.75 -0.46
N GLN A 126 -1.50 -5.45 -0.68
CA GLN A 126 -1.96 -4.45 0.26
C GLN A 126 -3.31 -3.90 -0.21
N ALA A 127 -4.30 -3.88 0.66
CA ALA A 127 -5.57 -3.20 0.45
C ALA A 127 -5.70 -2.08 1.48
N GLY A 128 -6.27 -0.94 1.09
CA GLY A 128 -6.42 0.17 2.02
C GLY A 128 -7.08 1.38 1.41
N VAL A 129 -7.19 2.42 2.23
CA VAL A 129 -7.76 3.71 1.85
C VAL A 129 -6.87 4.85 2.30
N GLU A 130 -6.91 5.95 1.56
CA GLU A 130 -6.27 7.22 1.88
C GLU A 130 -7.34 8.29 1.95
N PHE A 131 -7.54 8.90 3.12
CA PHE A 131 -8.42 10.04 3.34
C PHE A 131 -7.55 11.30 3.47
N MET A 132 -7.59 12.17 2.47
CA MET A 132 -6.66 13.30 2.37
C MET A 132 -7.39 14.64 2.36
N GLY A 133 -6.89 15.60 3.14
CA GLY A 133 -7.36 16.98 3.12
C GLY A 133 -8.47 17.28 4.12
N SER A 134 -8.59 16.49 5.19
CA SER A 134 -9.43 16.78 6.36
C SER A 134 -8.64 16.53 7.63
N ASP A 135 -8.78 17.40 8.61
CA ASP A 135 -8.25 17.26 9.98
C ASP A 135 -9.36 16.99 11.01
N ALA A 136 -10.60 16.80 10.54
CA ALA A 136 -11.75 16.54 11.39
C ALA A 136 -11.63 15.17 12.09
N PRO A 137 -11.94 15.07 13.38
CA PRO A 137 -11.97 13.80 14.12
C PRO A 137 -12.88 12.74 13.48
N ALA A 138 -13.93 13.18 12.78
CA ALA A 138 -14.82 12.30 12.03
C ALA A 138 -14.11 11.55 10.90
N ALA A 139 -13.09 12.14 10.25
CA ALA A 139 -12.30 11.46 9.24
C ALA A 139 -11.45 10.33 9.82
N ASP A 140 -10.83 10.55 10.99
CA ASP A 140 -10.10 9.51 11.71
C ASP A 140 -11.05 8.37 12.14
N ALA A 141 -12.23 8.72 12.65
CA ALA A 141 -13.26 7.74 13.05
C ALA A 141 -13.76 6.91 11.86
N GLU A 142 -13.98 7.55 10.70
CA GLU A 142 -14.39 6.86 9.48
C GLU A 142 -13.36 5.83 9.03
N VAL A 143 -12.07 6.22 8.95
CA VAL A 143 -10.98 5.31 8.56
C VAL A 143 -10.86 4.13 9.52
N LEU A 144 -11.00 4.38 10.83
CA LEU A 144 -10.97 3.31 11.84
C LEU A 144 -12.18 2.37 11.70
N ALA A 145 -13.37 2.90 11.51
CA ALA A 145 -14.57 2.11 11.31
C ALA A 145 -14.46 1.24 10.04
N LEU A 146 -13.94 1.82 8.94
CA LEU A 146 -13.72 1.10 7.70
C LEU A 146 -12.66 0.02 7.85
N ALA A 147 -11.60 0.25 8.64
CA ALA A 147 -10.60 -0.78 8.93
C ALA A 147 -11.22 -1.97 9.69
N VAL A 148 -12.08 -1.71 10.69
CA VAL A 148 -12.84 -2.75 11.40
C VAL A 148 -13.71 -3.55 10.43
N GLU A 149 -14.46 -2.86 9.59
CA GLU A 149 -15.37 -3.49 8.66
C GLU A 149 -14.62 -4.30 7.59
N SER A 150 -13.47 -3.80 7.13
CA SER A 150 -12.59 -4.53 6.19
C SER A 150 -12.11 -5.87 6.75
N LEU A 151 -11.73 -5.91 8.04
CA LEU A 151 -11.31 -7.16 8.68
C LEU A 151 -12.48 -8.14 8.82
N ARG A 152 -13.67 -7.65 9.17
CA ARG A 152 -14.89 -8.47 9.23
C ARG A 152 -15.27 -9.02 7.85
N GLN A 153 -15.22 -8.17 6.84
CA GLN A 153 -15.50 -8.53 5.46
C GLN A 153 -14.50 -9.57 4.91
N ALA A 154 -13.24 -9.50 5.37
CA ALA A 154 -12.22 -10.51 5.08
C ALA A 154 -12.39 -11.82 5.87
N GLY A 155 -13.41 -11.94 6.75
CA GLY A 155 -13.75 -13.14 7.49
C GLY A 155 -13.16 -13.23 8.91
N LEU A 156 -12.48 -12.21 9.41
CA LEU A 156 -11.96 -12.20 10.78
C LEU A 156 -13.10 -11.88 11.76
N ARG A 157 -13.25 -12.72 12.80
CA ARG A 157 -14.28 -12.56 13.84
C ARG A 157 -13.74 -11.94 15.12
N GLU A 158 -12.49 -12.27 15.47
CA GLU A 158 -11.84 -11.81 16.69
C GLU A 158 -10.52 -11.14 16.32
N PHE A 159 -10.40 -9.85 16.66
CA PHE A 159 -9.19 -9.06 16.42
C PHE A 159 -9.17 -7.86 17.37
N ARG A 160 -7.97 -7.30 17.57
CA ARG A 160 -7.76 -6.07 18.29
C ARG A 160 -7.19 -5.01 17.35
N ILE A 161 -7.76 -3.81 17.37
CA ILE A 161 -7.19 -2.63 16.74
C ILE A 161 -6.50 -1.79 17.79
N SER A 162 -5.23 -1.44 17.53
CA SER A 162 -4.47 -0.50 18.31
C SER A 162 -4.10 0.68 17.43
N THR A 163 -4.40 1.89 17.88
CA THR A 163 -4.07 3.12 17.16
C THR A 163 -2.99 3.87 17.91
N THR A 164 -1.99 4.34 17.20
CA THR A 164 -0.99 5.27 17.72
C THR A 164 -1.10 6.56 16.93
N ARG A 165 -1.22 7.69 17.63
CA ARG A 165 -1.14 9.00 17.00
C ARG A 165 0.33 9.28 16.74
N SER A 166 0.79 9.29 15.47
CA SER A 166 2.15 9.71 15.17
C SER A 166 2.30 11.21 15.47
N GLU A 167 3.40 11.59 16.12
CA GLU A 167 3.69 13.01 16.42
C GLU A 167 3.97 13.87 15.20
N GLU A 168 4.08 13.29 14.02
CA GLU A 168 4.34 13.98 12.75
C GLU A 168 3.27 15.02 12.37
N ARG A 169 2.06 14.96 12.92
CA ARG A 169 1.07 16.03 12.76
C ARG A 169 1.46 17.35 13.47
N ARG A 170 2.42 17.35 14.38
CA ARG A 170 2.87 18.57 15.09
C ARG A 170 3.82 19.44 14.26
N VAL A 171 4.65 18.83 13.42
CA VAL A 171 5.67 19.54 12.63
C VAL A 171 5.06 20.45 11.55
N GLY A 172 3.88 20.13 11.05
CA GLY A 172 3.20 20.95 10.03
C GLY A 172 2.56 22.26 10.55
N LYS A 173 2.44 22.45 11.86
CA LYS A 173 1.84 23.67 12.44
C LYS A 173 2.86 24.74 12.84
N GLU A 174 4.14 24.38 12.96
CA GLU A 174 5.19 25.34 13.36
C GLU A 174 5.86 26.07 12.19
N CYS A 175 5.57 25.73 10.95
CA CYS A 175 6.08 26.42 9.76
C CYS A 175 5.15 27.52 9.22
N ARG A 176 4.24 28.04 10.04
CA ARG A 176 3.44 29.23 9.71
C ARG A 176 3.58 30.30 10.79
N SER A 177 4.73 30.92 10.83
CA SER A 177 4.95 32.23 11.46
C SER A 177 5.90 33.04 10.58
#